data_692547364ca888aa1faab4263cc176e0
#
_entry.id   692547364ca888aa1faab4263cc176e0
#
_cell.length_a   1.000
_cell.length_b   1.000
_cell.length_c   1.000
_cell.angle_alpha   90.00
_cell.angle_beta   90.00
_cell.angle_gamma   90.00
#
_symmetry.space_group_name_H-M   'P 1'
#
loop_
_entity.id
_entity.type
_entity.pdbx_description
1 polymer ?
#
loop_
_entity_poly.entity_id
_entity_poly.type
_entity_poly.pdbx_seq_one_letter_code
_entity_poly.pdbx_strand_id
1 'polypeptide(L)'
;MSIHDKYKVLQQNLKDMGSVAVAFSSGVDSTFLLKAALEALGKDKVIAVTASSCSFPERELKEATEFCKENGVRHIICKSEELDIDGFRQNPKNRCYLCKHELFEKIGNIAKENNIKYVAEGSNMDDNGDYRPGLVAVKELGVSSPLRAAELNKQEIRELSKELGLSTWNKQSFACLASRFVYGETISEEKLTMVDKAEQL
;
A
#
# COMPACT_ATOMS: atom_id res chain seq x y z
N MET A 1 10.14 -3.59 23.84
CA MET A 1 8.73 -3.21 23.85
C MET A 1 7.94 -4.42 23.37
N SER A 2 6.81 -4.76 24.03
CA SER A 2 5.99 -5.89 23.57
C SER A 2 5.26 -5.53 22.25
N ILE A 3 4.82 -6.55 21.52
CA ILE A 3 4.06 -6.38 20.27
C ILE A 3 2.77 -5.54 20.50
N HIS A 4 2.09 -5.76 21.63
CA HIS A 4 0.89 -4.99 22.01
C HIS A 4 1.21 -3.54 22.40
N ASP A 5 2.39 -3.27 22.94
CA ASP A 5 2.80 -1.89 23.21
C ASP A 5 3.09 -1.13 21.90
N LYS A 6 3.75 -1.80 20.94
CA LYS A 6 3.94 -1.24 19.59
C LYS A 6 2.60 -0.98 18.90
N TYR A 7 1.61 -1.87 19.08
CA TYR A 7 0.26 -1.65 18.54
C TYR A 7 -0.43 -0.43 19.18
N LYS A 8 -0.27 -0.21 20.50
CA LYS A 8 -0.76 1.00 21.14
C LYS A 8 -0.09 2.26 20.60
N VAL A 9 1.23 2.21 20.33
CA VAL A 9 1.96 3.32 19.69
C VAL A 9 1.40 3.59 18.31
N LEU A 10 1.16 2.55 17.51
CA LEU A 10 0.51 2.69 16.18
C LEU A 10 -0.85 3.36 16.29
N GLN A 11 -1.70 2.90 17.21
CA GLN A 11 -3.02 3.48 17.42
C GLN A 11 -2.94 4.95 17.88
N GLN A 12 -1.98 5.30 18.73
CA GLN A 12 -1.79 6.68 19.15
C GLN A 12 -1.32 7.56 17.98
N ASN A 13 -0.33 7.12 17.21
CA ASN A 13 0.13 7.83 16.01
C ASN A 13 -1.01 8.09 15.02
N LEU A 14 -1.90 7.11 14.82
CA LEU A 14 -3.07 7.27 13.96
C LEU A 14 -4.08 8.27 14.55
N LYS A 15 -4.33 8.24 15.86
CA LYS A 15 -5.20 9.23 16.54
C LYS A 15 -4.67 10.66 16.38
N ASP A 16 -3.36 10.84 16.48
CA ASP A 16 -2.71 12.14 16.33
C ASP A 16 -2.82 12.69 14.90
N MET A 17 -2.91 11.82 13.89
CA MET A 17 -3.21 12.21 12.51
C MET A 17 -4.63 12.76 12.35
N GLY A 18 -5.60 12.29 13.14
CA GLY A 18 -7.00 12.74 13.12
C GLY A 18 -7.82 12.31 11.90
N SER A 19 -7.20 12.16 10.71
CA SER A 19 -7.82 11.55 9.52
C SER A 19 -6.74 11.05 8.55
N VAL A 20 -7.01 9.95 7.83
CA VAL A 20 -5.99 9.30 6.98
C VAL A 20 -6.58 8.69 5.72
N ALA A 21 -5.89 8.87 4.60
CA ALA A 21 -6.05 8.11 3.37
C ALA A 21 -4.99 7.00 3.35
N VAL A 22 -5.42 5.76 3.41
CA VAL A 22 -4.52 4.60 3.39
C VAL A 22 -4.33 4.15 1.95
N ALA A 23 -3.08 4.12 1.47
CA ALA A 23 -2.72 3.46 0.21
C ALA A 23 -2.91 1.95 0.40
N PHE A 24 -3.98 1.42 -0.18
CA PHE A 24 -4.50 0.09 0.11
C PHE A 24 -4.32 -0.88 -1.05
N SER A 25 -3.56 -1.94 -0.84
CA SER A 25 -3.25 -2.97 -1.85
C SER A 25 -3.79 -4.36 -1.51
N SER A 26 -4.65 -4.50 -0.49
CA SER A 26 -5.09 -5.80 0.06
C SER A 26 -3.98 -6.76 0.52
N GLY A 27 -2.74 -6.31 0.56
CA GLY A 27 -1.62 -7.04 1.16
C GLY A 27 -1.67 -7.02 2.69
N VAL A 28 -0.85 -7.87 3.33
CA VAL A 28 -0.80 -8.01 4.81
C VAL A 28 -0.66 -6.67 5.51
N ASP A 29 0.34 -5.88 5.13
CA ASP A 29 0.69 -4.63 5.83
C ASP A 29 -0.37 -3.56 5.65
N SER A 30 -0.84 -3.35 4.40
CA SER A 30 -1.84 -2.33 4.11
C SER A 30 -3.21 -2.68 4.71
N THR A 31 -3.57 -3.97 4.79
CA THR A 31 -4.80 -4.44 5.44
C THR A 31 -4.73 -4.23 6.95
N PHE A 32 -3.61 -4.58 7.56
CA PHE A 32 -3.39 -4.34 8.98
C PHE A 32 -3.42 -2.84 9.31
N LEU A 33 -2.73 -2.00 8.52
CA LEU A 33 -2.74 -0.55 8.69
C LEU A 33 -4.15 0.03 8.57
N LEU A 34 -4.91 -0.39 7.56
CA LEU A 34 -6.28 0.07 7.35
C LEU A 34 -7.19 -0.34 8.52
N LYS A 35 -7.07 -1.58 9.01
CA LYS A 35 -7.80 -2.06 10.19
C LYS A 35 -7.46 -1.26 11.45
N ALA A 36 -6.17 -1.04 11.71
CA ALA A 36 -5.72 -0.24 12.85
C ALA A 36 -6.21 1.21 12.77
N ALA A 37 -6.22 1.80 11.56
CA ALA A 37 -6.75 3.15 11.34
C ALA A 37 -8.25 3.23 11.63
N LEU A 38 -9.03 2.24 11.21
CA LEU A 38 -10.46 2.17 11.48
C LEU A 38 -10.75 2.06 12.98
N GLU A 39 -9.98 1.27 13.71
CA GLU A 39 -10.13 1.14 15.16
C GLU A 39 -9.73 2.42 15.91
N ALA A 40 -8.70 3.11 15.44
CA ALA A 40 -8.20 4.32 16.08
C ALA A 40 -9.07 5.57 15.81
N LEU A 41 -9.59 5.72 14.60
CA LEU A 41 -10.20 6.94 14.09
C LEU A 41 -11.70 6.81 13.78
N GLY A 42 -12.18 5.59 13.55
CA GLY A 42 -13.52 5.34 13.01
C GLY A 42 -13.61 5.56 11.50
N LYS A 43 -14.64 4.99 10.88
CA LYS A 43 -14.82 4.93 9.41
C LYS A 43 -14.97 6.30 8.74
N ASP A 44 -15.47 7.31 9.45
CA ASP A 44 -15.71 8.65 8.88
C ASP A 44 -14.43 9.47 8.69
N LYS A 45 -13.31 9.03 9.30
CA LYS A 45 -11.99 9.68 9.26
C LYS A 45 -10.97 8.90 8.43
N VAL A 46 -11.38 7.78 7.83
CA VAL A 46 -10.50 6.89 7.09
C VAL A 46 -11.07 6.63 5.70
N ILE A 47 -10.23 6.78 4.68
CA ILE A 47 -10.52 6.32 3.33
C ILE A 47 -9.45 5.32 2.89
N ALA A 48 -9.84 4.31 2.14
CA ALA A 48 -8.92 3.42 1.44
C ALA A 48 -8.79 3.88 -0.01
N VAL A 49 -7.57 4.00 -0.51
CA VAL A 49 -7.31 4.36 -1.90
C VAL A 49 -6.48 3.26 -2.56
N THR A 50 -7.02 2.63 -3.59
CA THR A 50 -6.34 1.58 -4.36
C THR A 50 -6.09 2.06 -5.77
N ALA A 51 -4.85 1.92 -6.25
CA ALA A 51 -4.54 2.16 -7.65
C ALA A 51 -4.90 0.94 -8.49
N SER A 52 -5.67 1.18 -9.55
CA SER A 52 -5.88 0.21 -10.62
C SER A 52 -4.87 0.50 -11.74
N SER A 53 -4.01 -0.46 -12.04
CA SER A 53 -2.99 -0.35 -13.09
C SER A 53 -2.78 -1.71 -13.75
N CYS A 54 -2.09 -1.71 -14.90
CA CYS A 54 -1.76 -2.95 -15.61
C CYS A 54 -0.75 -3.85 -14.88
N SER A 55 0.00 -3.31 -13.89
CA SER A 55 0.89 -4.11 -13.04
C SER A 55 0.26 -4.57 -11.72
N PHE A 56 -1.01 -4.20 -11.47
CA PHE A 56 -1.77 -4.60 -10.28
C PHE A 56 -2.89 -5.56 -10.70
N PRO A 57 -2.84 -6.84 -10.30
CA PRO A 57 -3.81 -7.83 -10.74
C PRO A 57 -5.25 -7.53 -10.34
N GLU A 58 -6.20 -7.84 -11.22
CA GLU A 58 -7.63 -7.64 -10.96
C GLU A 58 -8.12 -8.40 -9.71
N ARG A 59 -7.56 -9.57 -9.44
CA ARG A 59 -7.88 -10.35 -8.21
C ARG A 59 -7.55 -9.57 -6.93
N GLU A 60 -6.42 -8.86 -6.90
CA GLU A 60 -6.03 -8.04 -5.75
C GLU A 60 -6.97 -6.83 -5.59
N LEU A 61 -7.40 -6.23 -6.71
CA LEU A 61 -8.37 -5.14 -6.71
C LEU A 61 -9.74 -5.60 -6.19
N LYS A 62 -10.15 -6.80 -6.57
CA LYS A 62 -11.40 -7.41 -6.11
C LYS A 62 -11.35 -7.66 -4.59
N GLU A 63 -10.28 -8.27 -4.09
CA GLU A 63 -10.09 -8.49 -2.66
C GLU A 63 -10.08 -7.16 -1.87
N ALA A 64 -9.42 -6.13 -2.40
CA ALA A 64 -9.42 -4.80 -1.80
C ALA A 64 -10.84 -4.22 -1.69
N THR A 65 -11.63 -4.38 -2.76
CA THR A 65 -13.01 -3.89 -2.81
C THR A 65 -13.91 -4.64 -1.84
N GLU A 66 -13.80 -5.97 -1.78
CA GLU A 66 -14.54 -6.82 -0.87
C GLU A 66 -14.22 -6.47 0.60
N PHE A 67 -12.94 -6.37 0.95
CA PHE A 67 -12.51 -5.98 2.29
C PHE A 67 -13.10 -4.64 2.72
N CYS A 68 -13.01 -3.62 1.87
CA CYS A 68 -13.56 -2.30 2.17
C CYS A 68 -15.08 -2.33 2.35
N LYS A 69 -15.80 -3.08 1.52
CA LYS A 69 -17.26 -3.27 1.63
C LYS A 69 -17.65 -3.94 2.95
N GLU A 70 -16.98 -5.03 3.32
CA GLU A 70 -17.23 -5.78 4.56
C GLU A 70 -16.99 -4.94 5.81
N ASN A 71 -15.96 -4.09 5.78
CA ASN A 71 -15.60 -3.22 6.91
C ASN A 71 -16.31 -1.85 6.89
N GLY A 72 -17.15 -1.58 5.90
CA GLY A 72 -17.86 -0.30 5.74
C GLY A 72 -16.94 0.90 5.52
N VAL A 73 -15.79 0.68 4.86
CA VAL A 73 -14.78 1.70 4.55
C VAL A 73 -15.10 2.34 3.21
N ARG A 74 -15.01 3.67 3.16
CA ARG A 74 -15.06 4.37 1.89
C ARG A 74 -13.83 4.03 1.05
N HIS A 75 -14.05 3.34 -0.07
CA HIS A 75 -13.02 2.90 -0.99
C HIS A 75 -13.03 3.76 -2.26
N ILE A 76 -11.87 4.29 -2.62
CA ILE A 76 -11.68 5.07 -3.85
C ILE A 76 -10.66 4.31 -4.70
N ILE A 77 -11.08 3.97 -5.92
CA ILE A 77 -10.19 3.35 -6.91
C ILE A 77 -9.73 4.46 -7.85
N CYS A 78 -8.41 4.70 -7.92
CA CYS A 78 -7.83 5.63 -8.88
C CYS A 78 -7.08 4.87 -9.97
N LYS A 79 -7.19 5.34 -11.20
CA LYS A 79 -6.43 4.79 -12.32
C LYS A 79 -4.98 5.29 -12.25
N SER A 80 -4.02 4.37 -12.24
CA SER A 80 -2.61 4.70 -12.44
C SER A 80 -2.21 4.31 -13.86
N GLU A 81 -1.61 5.25 -14.56
CA GLU A 81 -1.18 5.12 -15.96
C GLU A 81 0.35 4.97 -16.00
N GLU A 82 0.86 4.06 -15.20
CA GLU A 82 2.30 3.87 -14.98
C GLU A 82 3.11 3.62 -16.26
N LEU A 83 2.50 3.00 -17.29
CA LEU A 83 3.14 2.80 -18.59
C LEU A 83 3.30 4.12 -19.39
N ASP A 84 2.58 5.17 -19.03
CA ASP A 84 2.66 6.47 -19.67
C ASP A 84 3.59 7.44 -18.91
N ILE A 85 4.10 7.01 -17.75
CA ILE A 85 5.14 7.74 -17.02
C ILE A 85 6.43 7.70 -17.84
N ASP A 86 7.01 8.89 -18.08
CA ASP A 86 8.26 8.99 -18.83
C ASP A 86 9.37 8.15 -18.16
N GLY A 87 10.03 7.32 -18.95
CA GLY A 87 11.07 6.41 -18.49
C GLY A 87 10.60 5.11 -17.83
N PHE A 88 9.33 4.94 -17.50
CA PHE A 88 8.85 3.72 -16.80
C PHE A 88 8.98 2.46 -17.67
N ARG A 89 8.58 2.54 -18.96
CA ARG A 89 8.60 1.38 -19.88
C ARG A 89 10.00 0.80 -20.09
N GLN A 90 11.03 1.61 -19.94
CA GLN A 90 12.45 1.19 -20.06
C GLN A 90 12.93 0.40 -18.83
N ASN A 91 12.08 0.25 -17.82
CA ASN A 91 12.38 -0.51 -16.60
C ASN A 91 13.72 -0.12 -15.94
N PRO A 92 13.92 1.16 -15.63
CA PRO A 92 15.15 1.61 -14.99
C PRO A 92 15.22 1.12 -13.53
N LYS A 93 16.40 1.14 -12.93
CA LYS A 93 16.59 0.76 -11.51
C LYS A 93 15.70 1.57 -10.54
N ASN A 94 15.40 2.82 -10.87
CA ASN A 94 14.52 3.69 -10.09
C ASN A 94 13.04 3.60 -10.49
N ARG A 95 12.62 2.61 -11.27
CA ARG A 95 11.22 2.42 -11.70
C ARG A 95 10.21 2.57 -10.55
N CYS A 96 10.52 1.95 -9.39
CA CYS A 96 9.63 2.03 -8.22
C CYS A 96 9.48 3.45 -7.66
N TYR A 97 10.49 4.32 -7.83
CA TYR A 97 10.36 5.73 -7.50
C TYR A 97 9.36 6.42 -8.43
N LEU A 98 9.50 6.23 -9.75
CA LEU A 98 8.62 6.84 -10.75
C LEU A 98 7.15 6.47 -10.49
N CYS A 99 6.87 5.17 -10.32
CA CYS A 99 5.54 4.66 -10.05
C CYS A 99 4.96 5.19 -8.72
N LYS A 100 5.73 5.12 -7.63
CA LYS A 100 5.25 5.59 -6.32
C LYS A 100 5.06 7.10 -6.27
N HIS A 101 5.89 7.86 -6.97
CA HIS A 101 5.74 9.31 -7.04
C HIS A 101 4.39 9.69 -7.65
N GLU A 102 4.08 9.17 -8.85
CA GLU A 102 2.80 9.40 -9.52
C GLU A 102 1.62 8.94 -8.66
N LEU A 103 1.71 7.74 -8.09
CA LEU A 103 0.68 7.17 -7.25
C LEU A 103 0.37 8.05 -6.04
N PHE A 104 1.39 8.47 -5.29
CA PHE A 104 1.18 9.24 -4.07
C PHE A 104 0.79 10.71 -4.34
N GLU A 105 1.16 11.28 -5.48
CA GLU A 105 0.58 12.56 -5.93
C GLU A 105 -0.93 12.42 -6.14
N LYS A 106 -1.39 11.38 -6.84
CA LYS A 106 -2.83 11.11 -7.03
C LYS A 106 -3.55 10.88 -5.71
N ILE A 107 -3.00 10.05 -4.82
CA ILE A 107 -3.59 9.80 -3.49
C ILE A 107 -3.64 11.08 -2.66
N GLY A 108 -2.60 11.90 -2.72
CA GLY A 108 -2.55 13.20 -2.04
C GLY A 108 -3.63 14.16 -2.51
N ASN A 109 -3.91 14.21 -3.81
CA ASN A 109 -5.00 15.02 -4.36
C ASN A 109 -6.37 14.48 -3.91
N ILE A 110 -6.57 13.16 -3.98
CA ILE A 110 -7.80 12.51 -3.49
C ILE A 110 -8.00 12.81 -1.98
N ALA A 111 -6.95 12.74 -1.18
CA ALA A 111 -7.03 13.06 0.25
C ALA A 111 -7.48 14.52 0.47
N LYS A 112 -6.89 15.47 -0.24
CA LYS A 112 -7.27 16.90 -0.18
C LYS A 112 -8.73 17.13 -0.55
N GLU A 113 -9.19 16.56 -1.66
CA GLU A 113 -10.58 16.64 -2.14
C GLU A 113 -11.59 16.07 -1.13
N ASN A 114 -11.16 15.12 -0.30
CA ASN A 114 -11.98 14.50 0.73
C ASN A 114 -11.76 15.05 2.14
N ASN A 115 -11.04 16.18 2.29
CA ASN A 115 -10.71 16.80 3.56
C ASN A 115 -9.96 15.86 4.53
N ILE A 116 -9.16 14.94 4.00
CA ILE A 116 -8.28 14.05 4.75
C ILE A 116 -6.90 14.70 4.85
N LYS A 117 -6.34 14.74 6.07
CA LYS A 117 -5.10 15.47 6.33
C LYS A 117 -3.84 14.72 5.93
N TYR A 118 -3.82 13.39 6.10
CA TYR A 118 -2.62 12.58 5.95
C TYR A 118 -2.84 11.46 4.94
N VAL A 119 -1.77 11.12 4.22
CA VAL A 119 -1.67 9.88 3.43
C VAL A 119 -0.74 8.94 4.17
N ALA A 120 -1.11 7.67 4.28
CA ALA A 120 -0.31 6.64 4.93
C ALA A 120 -0.15 5.41 4.03
N GLU A 121 1.00 4.74 4.17
CA GLU A 121 1.34 3.53 3.44
C GLU A 121 1.92 2.46 4.38
N GLY A 122 1.95 1.21 3.93
CA GLY A 122 2.23 0.02 4.74
C GLY A 122 3.70 -0.38 4.89
N SER A 123 4.68 0.50 4.67
CA SER A 123 6.08 0.15 4.94
C SER A 123 6.32 -0.13 6.43
N ASN A 124 7.09 -1.17 6.72
CA ASN A 124 7.40 -1.65 8.04
C ASN A 124 8.93 -1.68 8.30
N MET A 125 9.39 -2.26 9.42
CA MET A 125 10.81 -2.26 9.80
C MET A 125 11.70 -3.08 8.87
N ASP A 126 11.17 -4.11 8.22
CA ASP A 126 11.94 -4.97 7.31
C ASP A 126 12.25 -4.27 5.97
N ASP A 127 11.60 -3.13 5.72
CA ASP A 127 11.89 -2.29 4.56
C ASP A 127 13.15 -1.41 4.75
N ASN A 128 13.76 -1.42 5.93
CA ASN A 128 14.98 -0.69 6.24
C ASN A 128 16.21 -1.44 5.72
N GLY A 129 17.14 -0.71 5.10
CA GLY A 129 18.45 -1.25 4.68
C GLY A 129 18.47 -1.89 3.29
N ASP A 130 17.36 -1.99 2.58
CA ASP A 130 17.28 -2.46 1.20
C ASP A 130 17.27 -1.28 0.21
N TYR A 131 17.71 -1.53 -1.03
CA TYR A 131 17.57 -0.55 -2.10
C TYR A 131 16.12 -0.41 -2.52
N ARG A 132 15.43 0.55 -1.93
CA ARG A 132 14.00 0.81 -2.18
C ARG A 132 13.77 2.24 -2.66
N PRO A 133 14.03 2.53 -3.95
CA PRO A 133 13.88 3.89 -4.50
C PRO A 133 12.47 4.46 -4.30
N GLY A 134 11.45 3.61 -4.19
CA GLY A 134 10.10 4.05 -3.87
C GLY A 134 9.91 4.71 -2.50
N LEU A 135 10.79 4.45 -1.52
CA LEU A 135 10.75 5.14 -0.22
C LEU A 135 11.22 6.59 -0.31
N VAL A 136 11.98 6.95 -1.34
CA VAL A 136 12.36 8.34 -1.61
C VAL A 136 11.11 9.14 -1.96
N ALA A 137 10.26 8.64 -2.87
CA ALA A 137 8.99 9.29 -3.24
C ALA A 137 8.05 9.43 -2.03
N VAL A 138 7.96 8.40 -1.16
CA VAL A 138 7.18 8.43 0.08
C VAL A 138 7.61 9.61 0.96
N LYS A 139 8.94 9.80 1.14
CA LYS A 139 9.49 10.88 1.95
C LYS A 139 9.29 12.26 1.31
N GLU A 140 9.55 12.40 0.01
CA GLU A 140 9.42 13.66 -0.72
C GLU A 140 7.99 14.19 -0.70
N LEU A 141 7.01 13.30 -0.82
CA LEU A 141 5.58 13.64 -0.83
C LEU A 141 4.94 13.69 0.56
N GLY A 142 5.73 13.56 1.63
CA GLY A 142 5.23 13.65 3.00
C GLY A 142 4.27 12.51 3.39
N VAL A 143 4.36 11.36 2.72
CA VAL A 143 3.53 10.19 3.04
C VAL A 143 4.04 9.54 4.32
N SER A 144 3.13 9.22 5.22
CA SER A 144 3.45 8.62 6.51
C SER A 144 3.59 7.10 6.41
N SER A 145 4.52 6.53 7.18
CA SER A 145 4.70 5.08 7.36
C SER A 145 4.44 4.69 8.82
N PRO A 146 3.16 4.62 9.27
CA PRO A 146 2.83 4.46 10.69
C PRO A 146 3.32 3.14 11.29
N LEU A 147 3.35 2.05 10.49
CA LEU A 147 3.85 0.75 10.94
C LEU A 147 5.33 0.82 11.28
N ARG A 148 6.12 1.49 10.44
CA ARG A 148 7.55 1.71 10.68
C ARG A 148 7.78 2.67 11.85
N ALA A 149 6.97 3.72 11.99
CA ALA A 149 7.05 4.63 13.12
C ALA A 149 6.72 3.96 14.47
N ALA A 150 5.90 2.90 14.46
CA ALA A 150 5.61 2.04 15.61
C ALA A 150 6.61 0.88 15.77
N GLU A 151 7.69 0.86 14.98
CA GLU A 151 8.74 -0.18 14.99
C GLU A 151 8.22 -1.61 14.77
N LEU A 152 7.13 -1.77 14.02
CA LEU A 152 6.56 -3.07 13.69
C LEU A 152 7.31 -3.71 12.53
N ASN A 153 7.72 -4.97 12.68
CA ASN A 153 8.25 -5.81 11.61
C ASN A 153 7.16 -6.71 11.00
N LYS A 154 7.48 -7.40 9.91
CA LYS A 154 6.52 -8.23 9.18
C LYS A 154 5.92 -9.36 10.01
N GLN A 155 6.73 -10.01 10.85
CA GLN A 155 6.25 -11.09 11.70
C GLN A 155 5.26 -10.58 12.74
N GLU A 156 5.59 -9.49 13.42
CA GLU A 156 4.71 -8.85 14.41
C GLU A 156 3.38 -8.39 13.79
N ILE A 157 3.43 -7.84 12.57
CA ILE A 157 2.22 -7.47 11.81
C ILE A 157 1.34 -8.69 11.52
N ARG A 158 1.94 -9.84 11.14
CA ARG A 158 1.19 -11.08 10.91
C ARG A 158 0.56 -11.63 12.19
N GLU A 159 1.27 -11.59 13.31
CA GLU A 159 0.76 -12.01 14.60
C GLU A 159 -0.45 -11.17 15.04
N LEU A 160 -0.31 -9.84 15.01
CA LEU A 160 -1.41 -8.92 15.31
C LEU A 160 -2.57 -9.05 14.31
N SER A 161 -2.29 -9.24 13.02
CA SER A 161 -3.31 -9.48 12.01
C SER A 161 -4.13 -10.74 12.31
N LYS A 162 -3.49 -11.81 12.78
CA LYS A 162 -4.14 -13.05 13.18
C LYS A 162 -5.01 -12.84 14.42
N GLU A 163 -4.51 -12.12 15.42
CA GLU A 163 -5.29 -11.78 16.63
C GLU A 163 -6.53 -10.93 16.30
N LEU A 164 -6.41 -10.01 15.34
CA LEU A 164 -7.51 -9.18 14.85
C LEU A 164 -8.47 -9.92 13.88
N GLY A 165 -8.22 -11.19 13.59
CA GLY A 165 -9.06 -12.01 12.71
C GLY A 165 -8.98 -11.63 11.23
N LEU A 166 -7.90 -10.96 10.78
CA LEU A 166 -7.72 -10.59 9.39
C LEU A 166 -7.35 -11.82 8.56
N SER A 167 -8.10 -12.11 7.50
CA SER A 167 -7.83 -13.24 6.60
C SER A 167 -6.47 -13.15 5.89
N THR A 168 -5.93 -11.93 5.76
CA THR A 168 -4.65 -11.66 5.10
C THR A 168 -3.42 -11.98 5.96
N TRP A 169 -3.56 -12.41 7.22
CA TRP A 169 -2.45 -12.62 8.14
C TRP A 169 -1.36 -13.56 7.62
N ASN A 170 -1.73 -14.58 6.83
CA ASN A 170 -0.81 -15.55 6.21
C ASN A 170 -0.67 -15.36 4.69
N LYS A 171 -1.27 -14.31 4.12
CA LYS A 171 -1.19 -14.02 2.68
C LYS A 171 0.29 -13.90 2.27
N GLN A 172 0.66 -14.52 1.15
CA GLN A 172 1.99 -14.37 0.58
C GLN A 172 2.22 -12.92 0.13
N SER A 173 3.46 -12.44 0.30
CA SER A 173 3.82 -11.11 -0.19
C SER A 173 3.77 -11.10 -1.71
N PHE A 174 2.97 -10.21 -2.25
CA PHE A 174 2.84 -10.01 -3.68
C PHE A 174 3.54 -8.70 -4.07
N ALA A 175 4.57 -8.79 -4.90
CA ALA A 175 5.19 -7.63 -5.51
C ALA A 175 4.49 -7.32 -6.84
N CYS A 176 4.47 -6.04 -7.26
CA CYS A 176 3.83 -5.68 -8.53
C CYS A 176 4.39 -6.51 -9.70
N LEU A 177 3.58 -6.83 -10.69
CA LEU A 177 3.98 -7.70 -11.83
C LEU A 177 5.23 -7.21 -12.55
N ALA A 178 5.44 -5.89 -12.61
CA ALA A 178 6.63 -5.30 -13.21
C ALA A 178 7.95 -5.73 -12.55
N SER A 179 7.92 -6.26 -11.31
CA SER A 179 9.12 -6.76 -10.63
C SER A 179 9.68 -8.06 -11.20
N ARG A 180 8.94 -8.75 -12.08
CA ARG A 180 9.38 -9.98 -12.76
C ARG A 180 10.29 -9.70 -13.95
N PHE A 181 10.39 -8.44 -14.37
CA PHE A 181 11.23 -8.04 -15.50
C PHE A 181 12.63 -7.64 -15.04
N VAL A 182 13.65 -8.10 -15.75
CA VAL A 182 15.02 -7.68 -15.52
C VAL A 182 15.17 -6.19 -15.85
N TYR A 183 15.92 -5.46 -15.06
CA TYR A 183 16.18 -4.02 -15.32
C TYR A 183 16.68 -3.79 -16.74
N GLY A 184 16.10 -2.81 -17.43
CA GLY A 184 16.38 -2.51 -18.83
C GLY A 184 15.53 -3.31 -19.84
N GLU A 185 14.79 -4.33 -19.40
CA GLU A 185 13.83 -5.01 -20.26
C GLU A 185 12.55 -4.16 -20.38
N THR A 186 12.09 -3.94 -21.61
CA THR A 186 10.89 -3.14 -21.86
C THR A 186 9.64 -3.78 -21.26
N ILE A 187 8.92 -3.01 -20.44
CA ILE A 187 7.63 -3.37 -19.86
C ILE A 187 6.52 -2.96 -20.84
N SER A 188 5.60 -3.89 -21.11
CA SER A 188 4.39 -3.62 -21.90
C SER A 188 3.19 -4.27 -21.23
N GLU A 189 2.00 -3.79 -21.54
CA GLU A 189 0.74 -4.35 -21.03
C GLU A 189 0.57 -5.82 -21.41
N GLU A 190 0.94 -6.19 -22.65
CA GLU A 190 0.92 -7.57 -23.11
C GLU A 190 1.78 -8.49 -22.25
N LYS A 191 3.03 -8.09 -22.00
CA LYS A 191 3.96 -8.85 -21.17
C LYS A 191 3.48 -8.96 -19.71
N LEU A 192 2.95 -7.89 -19.14
CA LEU A 192 2.37 -7.90 -17.79
C LEU A 192 1.19 -8.87 -17.72
N THR A 193 0.32 -8.88 -18.71
CA THR A 193 -0.79 -9.83 -18.81
C THR A 193 -0.30 -11.28 -18.92
N MET A 194 0.78 -11.53 -19.66
CA MET A 194 1.39 -12.89 -19.75
C MET A 194 1.92 -13.35 -18.39
N VAL A 195 2.61 -12.47 -17.68
CA VAL A 195 3.13 -12.76 -16.32
C VAL A 195 1.98 -13.05 -15.36
N ASP A 196 0.94 -12.22 -15.35
CA ASP A 196 -0.22 -12.41 -14.46
C ASP A 196 -0.92 -13.76 -14.71
N LYS A 197 -1.11 -14.14 -15.98
CA LYS A 197 -1.65 -15.45 -16.33
C LYS A 197 -0.76 -16.61 -15.89
N ALA A 198 0.56 -16.48 -16.03
CA ALA A 198 1.50 -17.50 -15.62
C ALA A 198 1.54 -17.71 -14.10
N GLU A 199 1.35 -16.66 -13.33
CA GLU A 199 1.30 -16.74 -11.85
C GLU A 199 -0.03 -17.32 -11.31
N GLN A 200 -1.03 -17.49 -12.15
CA GLN A 200 -2.32 -18.10 -11.78
C GLN A 200 -2.41 -19.62 -12.09
N LEU A 201 -1.37 -20.20 -12.72
CA LEU A 201 -1.29 -21.65 -13.01
C LEU A 201 -0.76 -22.42 -11.79
#